data_4304687d50d8bf37f3b715a4482d7d67
#
_entry.id   4304687d50d8bf37f3b715a4482d7d67
#
_cell.length_a   1.000
_cell.length_b   1.000
_cell.length_c   1.000
_cell.angle_alpha   90.00
_cell.angle_beta   90.00
_cell.angle_gamma   90.00
#
_symmetry.space_group_name_H-M   'P 1'
#
loop_
_entity.id
_entity.type
_entity.pdbx_description
1 polymer ?
#
loop_
_entity_poly.entity_id
_entity_poly.type
_entity_poly.pdbx_seq_one_letter_code
_entity_poly.pdbx_strand_id
1 'polypeptide(L)'
;MATTTITGTINGVNNTALANKWITFRLVQLGTDSVATATVAQSVDSVQTDANGDFSIGVWNNGDSGKPSVLEITIDGSKAESVIIPTATATIELWDLIENYQADGSTS
;
A
#
# COMPACT_ATOMS: atom_id res chain seq x y z
N MET A 1 0.50 15.28 -2.79
CA MET A 1 0.82 14.69 -1.49
C MET A 1 1.90 13.64 -1.64
N ALA A 2 3.02 13.79 -0.94
CA ALA A 2 4.13 12.87 -1.11
C ALA A 2 3.92 11.54 -0.35
N THR A 3 3.14 11.58 0.73
CA THR A 3 2.95 10.42 1.59
C THR A 3 1.46 10.20 1.85
N THR A 4 1.06 8.93 1.81
CA THR A 4 -0.30 8.52 2.12
C THR A 4 -0.27 7.55 3.29
N THR A 5 -1.17 7.72 4.25
CA THR A 5 -1.32 6.78 5.35
C THR A 5 -2.32 5.69 4.95
N ILE A 6 -1.87 4.45 4.97
CA ILE A 6 -2.71 3.29 4.67
C ILE A 6 -3.09 2.64 5.99
N THR A 7 -4.38 2.46 6.22
CA THR A 7 -4.90 1.87 7.45
C THR A 7 -5.73 0.64 7.12
N GLY A 8 -5.96 -0.19 8.12
CA GLY A 8 -6.84 -1.33 7.93
C GLY A 8 -6.86 -2.26 9.13
N THR A 9 -7.72 -3.26 9.02
CA THR A 9 -7.86 -4.32 10.00
C THR A 9 -7.79 -5.65 9.28
N ILE A 10 -6.95 -6.55 9.75
CA ILE A 10 -6.76 -7.85 9.11
C ILE A 10 -7.39 -8.93 9.98
N ASN A 11 -8.34 -9.65 9.41
CA ASN A 11 -8.97 -10.79 10.04
C ASN A 11 -8.66 -12.06 9.25
N GLY A 12 -8.68 -13.19 9.94
CA GLY A 12 -8.58 -14.48 9.30
C GLY A 12 -9.92 -14.94 8.72
N VAL A 13 -9.92 -16.11 8.12
CA VAL A 13 -11.10 -16.66 7.46
C VAL A 13 -12.25 -16.89 8.46
N ASN A 14 -11.93 -17.06 9.74
CA ASN A 14 -12.94 -17.23 10.79
C ASN A 14 -13.41 -15.89 11.37
N ASN A 15 -13.04 -14.79 10.73
CA ASN A 15 -13.38 -13.42 11.13
C ASN A 15 -12.83 -13.04 12.50
N THR A 16 -11.69 -13.60 12.86
CA THR A 16 -11.00 -13.27 14.10
C THR A 16 -9.72 -12.49 13.75
N ALA A 17 -9.40 -11.47 14.54
CA ALA A 17 -8.26 -10.60 14.29
C ALA A 17 -6.96 -11.39 14.17
N LEU A 18 -6.16 -11.08 13.16
CA LEU A 18 -4.82 -11.64 12.98
C LEU A 18 -3.81 -10.68 13.57
N ALA A 19 -3.37 -10.97 14.81
CA ALA A 19 -2.41 -10.15 15.53
C ALA A 19 -0.99 -10.49 15.10
N ASN A 20 -0.12 -9.48 15.11
CA ASN A 20 1.33 -9.64 14.88
C ASN A 20 1.66 -10.22 13.51
N LYS A 21 0.86 -9.90 12.51
CA LYS A 21 1.11 -10.31 11.12
C LYS A 21 1.70 -9.16 10.33
N TRP A 22 2.61 -9.47 9.42
CA TRP A 22 3.30 -8.46 8.63
C TRP A 22 2.53 -8.13 7.38
N ILE A 23 2.38 -6.83 7.12
CA ILE A 23 1.92 -6.32 5.83
C ILE A 23 3.12 -5.62 5.20
N THR A 24 3.51 -6.06 4.02
CA THR A 24 4.69 -5.57 3.33
C THR A 24 4.29 -4.76 2.11
N PHE A 25 4.88 -3.58 1.97
CA PHE A 25 4.65 -2.68 0.85
C PHE A 25 5.96 -2.58 0.07
N ARG A 26 5.94 -3.02 -1.16
CA ARG A 26 7.14 -3.08 -1.99
C ARG A 26 6.92 -2.26 -3.25
N LEU A 27 7.81 -1.29 -3.47
CA LEU A 27 7.79 -0.53 -4.70
C LEU A 27 8.51 -1.33 -5.77
N VAL A 28 7.76 -1.90 -6.70
CA VAL A 28 8.32 -2.77 -7.74
C VAL A 28 8.74 -2.01 -8.98
N GLN A 29 8.29 -0.76 -9.10
CA GLN A 29 8.64 0.09 -10.23
C GLN A 29 8.92 1.49 -9.69
N LEU A 30 10.14 1.95 -9.86
CA LEU A 30 10.56 3.25 -9.32
C LEU A 30 9.75 4.40 -9.94
N GLY A 31 9.71 5.52 -9.25
CA GLY A 31 9.00 6.68 -9.72
C GLY A 31 9.69 7.96 -9.36
N THR A 32 9.06 9.07 -9.70
CA THR A 32 9.54 10.41 -9.37
C THR A 32 8.59 11.10 -8.42
N ASP A 33 9.14 11.65 -7.36
CA ASP A 33 8.37 12.48 -6.44
C ASP A 33 8.48 13.93 -6.91
N SER A 34 7.44 14.42 -7.56
CA SER A 34 7.46 15.77 -8.13
C SER A 34 7.48 16.84 -7.05
N VAL A 35 7.01 16.56 -5.85
CA VAL A 35 7.02 17.54 -4.75
C VAL A 35 8.43 17.71 -4.23
N ALA A 36 9.15 16.62 -4.00
CA ALA A 36 10.52 16.66 -3.48
C ALA A 36 11.56 16.68 -4.58
N THR A 37 11.15 16.54 -5.85
CA THR A 37 12.06 16.50 -7.00
C THR A 37 13.08 15.37 -6.83
N ALA A 38 12.59 14.20 -6.41
CA ALA A 38 13.45 13.07 -6.08
C ALA A 38 13.04 11.82 -6.85
N THR A 39 14.01 10.94 -7.07
CA THR A 39 13.72 9.60 -7.57
C THR A 39 13.40 8.71 -6.39
N VAL A 40 12.26 8.04 -6.43
CA VAL A 40 11.90 7.08 -5.38
C VAL A 40 12.28 5.70 -5.86
N ALA A 41 13.28 5.13 -5.22
CA ALA A 41 13.87 3.86 -5.63
C ALA A 41 13.01 2.69 -5.21
N GLN A 42 13.16 1.57 -5.92
CA GLN A 42 12.56 0.31 -5.51
C GLN A 42 13.01 -0.02 -4.09
N SER A 43 12.04 -0.21 -3.20
CA SER A 43 12.33 -0.41 -1.79
C SER A 43 11.15 -1.12 -1.13
N VAL A 44 11.34 -1.54 0.11
CA VAL A 44 10.36 -2.30 0.88
C VAL A 44 10.15 -1.63 2.22
N ASP A 45 8.89 -1.51 2.63
CA ASP A 45 8.55 -1.10 3.98
C ASP A 45 7.46 -2.04 4.49
N SER A 46 7.39 -2.22 5.79
CA SER A 46 6.41 -3.14 6.36
C SER A 46 5.93 -2.66 7.71
N VAL A 47 4.76 -3.15 8.10
CA VAL A 47 4.15 -2.86 9.39
C VAL A 47 3.52 -4.14 9.93
N GLN A 48 3.47 -4.26 11.23
CA GLN A 48 2.90 -5.43 11.90
C GLN A 48 1.55 -5.05 12.50
N THR A 49 0.57 -5.95 12.37
CA THR A 49 -0.74 -5.73 12.99
C THR A 49 -0.63 -5.81 14.50
N ASP A 50 -1.49 -5.06 15.19
CA ASP A 50 -1.56 -5.09 16.65
C ASP A 50 -2.46 -6.23 17.14
N ALA A 51 -2.79 -6.23 18.42
CA ALA A 51 -3.60 -7.29 19.04
C ALA A 51 -5.03 -7.35 18.44
N ASN A 52 -5.48 -6.27 17.85
CA ASN A 52 -6.81 -6.20 17.23
C ASN A 52 -6.76 -6.40 15.72
N GLY A 53 -5.60 -6.73 15.18
CA GLY A 53 -5.41 -6.87 13.74
C GLY A 53 -5.30 -5.55 13.00
N ASP A 54 -5.21 -4.44 13.71
CA ASP A 54 -5.18 -3.10 13.10
C ASP A 54 -3.75 -2.71 12.74
N PHE A 55 -3.62 -1.90 11.70
CA PHE A 55 -2.33 -1.35 11.32
C PHE A 55 -2.50 0.03 10.70
N SER A 56 -1.39 0.77 10.67
CA SER A 56 -1.31 2.05 10.00
C SER A 56 0.13 2.27 9.57
N ILE A 57 0.34 2.70 8.35
CA ILE A 57 1.68 2.95 7.83
C ILE A 57 1.64 4.09 6.82
N GLY A 58 2.66 4.94 6.86
CA GLY A 58 2.84 5.98 5.85
C GLY A 58 3.73 5.46 4.73
N VAL A 59 3.26 5.56 3.49
CA VAL A 59 4.02 5.17 2.32
C VAL A 59 4.01 6.30 1.31
N TRP A 60 5.00 6.28 0.40
CA TRP A 60 5.02 7.26 -0.67
C TRP A 60 3.79 7.09 -1.57
N ASN A 61 3.14 8.20 -1.93
CA ASN A 61 2.00 8.18 -2.84
C ASN A 61 2.49 8.03 -4.27
N ASN A 62 2.46 6.81 -4.78
CA ASN A 62 2.94 6.53 -6.12
C ASN A 62 2.03 7.08 -7.23
N GLY A 63 0.80 7.45 -6.89
CA GLY A 63 -0.09 8.13 -7.83
C GLY A 63 0.37 9.54 -8.17
N ASP A 64 1.18 10.15 -7.31
CA ASP A 64 1.74 11.49 -7.56
C ASP A 64 3.02 11.43 -8.40
N SER A 65 3.42 10.25 -8.85
CA SER A 65 4.60 10.09 -9.68
C SER A 65 4.39 10.71 -11.06
N GLY A 66 5.44 11.28 -11.61
CA GLY A 66 5.40 11.80 -12.97
C GLY A 66 5.34 10.73 -14.04
N LYS A 67 5.51 9.49 -13.67
CA LYS A 67 5.36 8.34 -14.56
C LYS A 67 4.76 7.18 -13.78
N PRO A 68 4.19 6.18 -14.46
CA PRO A 68 3.59 5.05 -13.74
C PRO A 68 4.57 4.39 -12.79
N SER A 69 4.10 4.11 -11.59
CA SER A 69 4.87 3.45 -10.55
C SER A 69 3.93 2.51 -9.80
N VAL A 70 4.37 1.29 -9.52
CA VAL A 70 3.53 0.24 -8.99
C VAL A 70 3.99 -0.16 -7.59
N LEU A 71 3.04 -0.23 -6.67
CA LEU A 71 3.27 -0.66 -5.30
C LEU A 71 2.60 -2.02 -5.11
N GLU A 72 3.38 -2.96 -4.59
CA GLU A 72 2.90 -4.32 -4.36
C GLU A 72 2.67 -4.53 -2.86
N ILE A 73 1.51 -5.07 -2.51
CA ILE A 73 1.11 -5.27 -1.11
C ILE A 73 0.98 -6.76 -0.84
N THR A 74 1.66 -7.24 0.19
CA THR A 74 1.62 -8.64 0.62
C THR A 74 1.19 -8.69 2.09
N ILE A 75 0.25 -9.56 2.41
CA ILE A 75 -0.26 -9.72 3.77
C ILE A 75 0.13 -11.11 4.25
N ASP A 76 0.94 -11.17 5.31
CA ASP A 76 1.36 -12.43 5.94
C ASP A 76 1.94 -13.43 4.92
N GLY A 77 2.66 -12.90 3.93
CA GLY A 77 3.29 -13.73 2.91
C GLY A 77 2.35 -14.27 1.85
N SER A 78 1.08 -13.85 1.85
CA SER A 78 0.13 -14.31 0.85
C SER A 78 0.33 -13.59 -0.47
N LYS A 79 -0.47 -13.95 -1.48
CA LYS A 79 -0.36 -13.39 -2.81
C LYS A 79 -0.42 -11.86 -2.78
N ALA A 80 0.48 -11.24 -3.51
CA ALA A 80 0.58 -9.79 -3.57
C ALA A 80 -0.51 -9.17 -4.44
N GLU A 81 -0.91 -7.96 -4.07
CA GLU A 81 -1.79 -7.12 -4.88
C GLU A 81 -1.02 -5.89 -5.32
N SER A 82 -1.18 -5.51 -6.56
CA SER A 82 -0.48 -4.35 -7.13
C SER A 82 -1.43 -3.18 -7.24
N VAL A 83 -1.02 -2.01 -6.74
CA VAL A 83 -1.89 -0.84 -6.65
C VAL A 83 -1.16 0.43 -7.06
N ILE A 84 -1.96 1.43 -7.44
CA ILE A 84 -1.51 2.82 -7.57
C ILE A 84 -2.41 3.65 -6.68
N ILE A 85 -1.81 4.31 -5.68
CA ILE A 85 -2.55 5.12 -4.73
C ILE A 85 -3.10 6.35 -5.45
N PRO A 86 -4.38 6.70 -5.27
CA PRO A 86 -4.94 7.88 -5.94
C PRO A 86 -4.16 9.14 -5.59
N THR A 87 -3.99 10.01 -6.59
CA THR A 87 -3.22 11.24 -6.44
C THR A 87 -3.70 12.08 -5.26
N ALA A 88 -2.77 12.62 -4.50
CA ALA A 88 -3.02 13.57 -3.41
C ALA A 88 -3.90 13.00 -2.29
N THR A 89 -3.90 11.69 -2.11
CA THR A 89 -4.68 11.05 -1.05
C THR A 89 -3.92 11.09 0.26
N ALA A 90 -4.54 11.62 1.31
CA ALA A 90 -3.90 11.72 2.63
C ALA A 90 -3.98 10.39 3.39
N THR A 91 -5.13 9.75 3.35
CA THR A 91 -5.39 8.49 4.08
C THR A 91 -6.33 7.62 3.26
N ILE A 92 -6.07 6.32 3.23
CA ILE A 92 -6.93 5.37 2.53
C ILE A 92 -6.93 4.04 3.27
N GLU A 93 -8.07 3.35 3.27
CA GLU A 93 -8.13 2.00 3.82
C GLU A 93 -7.56 1.00 2.84
N LEU A 94 -6.90 -0.03 3.36
CA LEU A 94 -6.28 -1.06 2.54
C LEU A 94 -7.28 -1.73 1.60
N TRP A 95 -8.47 -2.06 2.09
CA TRP A 95 -9.49 -2.71 1.27
C TRP A 95 -9.91 -1.84 0.08
N ASP A 96 -10.13 -0.56 0.35
CA ASP A 96 -10.51 0.39 -0.69
C ASP A 96 -9.42 0.51 -1.75
N LEU A 97 -8.16 0.54 -1.32
CA LEU A 97 -7.02 0.62 -2.22
C LEU A 97 -6.95 -0.63 -3.11
N ILE A 98 -7.07 -1.81 -2.52
CA ILE A 98 -7.00 -3.06 -3.28
C ILE A 98 -8.18 -3.21 -4.23
N GLU A 99 -9.37 -2.87 -3.76
CA GLU A 99 -10.59 -3.08 -4.54
C GLU A 99 -10.71 -2.13 -5.73
N ASN A 100 -10.31 -0.87 -5.56
CA ASN A 100 -10.62 0.17 -6.52
C ASN A 100 -9.42 0.72 -7.28
N TYR A 101 -8.20 0.41 -6.87
CA TYR A 101 -7.01 1.07 -7.43
C TYR A 101 -5.92 0.08 -7.81
N GLN A 102 -6.33 -1.04 -8.41
CA GLN A 102 -5.37 -2.03 -8.89
C GLN A 102 -4.58 -1.48 -10.07
N ALA A 103 -3.29 -1.80 -10.08
CA ALA A 103 -2.35 -1.22 -11.03
C ALA A 103 -2.23 -1.99 -12.34
N ASP A 104 -2.71 -3.22 -12.39
CA ASP A 104 -2.50 -4.10 -13.54
C ASP A 104 -3.53 -3.91 -14.65
N GLY A 105 -4.45 -2.97 -14.46
CA GLY A 105 -5.47 -2.72 -15.47
C GLY A 105 -6.58 -3.75 -15.54
N SER A 106 -6.55 -4.74 -14.68
CA SER A 106 -7.59 -5.77 -14.65
C SER A 106 -8.77 -5.37 -13.78
N THR A 107 -8.77 -4.19 -13.26
CA THR A 107 -9.90 -3.71 -12.48
C THR A 107 -11.15 -3.63 -13.32
N SER A 108 -12.14 -4.05 -12.76
CA SER A 108 -13.43 -3.93 -13.38
C SER A 108 -14.08 -2.59 -13.10
#